data_5cbb3aa7f6f7c51fb9fc592376f70284
#
_entry.id   5cbb3aa7f6f7c51fb9fc592376f70284
#
_cell.length_a   1.000
_cell.length_b   1.000
_cell.length_c   1.000
_cell.angle_alpha   90.00
_cell.angle_beta   90.00
_cell.angle_gamma   90.00
#
_symmetry.space_group_name_H-M   'P 1'
#
loop_
_entity.id
_entity.type
_entity.pdbx_description
1 polymer ?
#
loop_
_entity_poly.entity_id
_entity_poly.type
_entity_poly.pdbx_seq_one_letter_code
_entity_poly.pdbx_strand_id
1 'polypeptide(L)'
;MTRWNRGMTMGMSDDDAKVHDALKKLERDLKNIKSSKVLLVGDIMMDCYIHGFANNLNSRAPVPVLKETSRDVDVGAAAHVARGLDSLGLNSHLHGIVGDDDSGLSILEMLEEEGVQTSGIAVLEDRTTTVKTRLLGAREGLVKGEQLLLRWDIEDDTPIPDSAITSLIERTVESIPNSSCLILSDYGLGVLNDQGAERLIQVAKQHNVPVIADPKLTGLHRSQGVDWVLFQSKGLELMRRRLGATTGAEAAAMLLETNDWKHLLILEGQDG
;
A
#
# COMPACT_ATOMS: atom_id res chain seq x y z
N MET A 1 -45.00 16.46 -27.74
CA MET A 1 -45.50 16.13 -26.39
C MET A 1 -45.60 14.61 -26.25
N THR A 2 -44.57 13.95 -25.75
CA THR A 2 -44.63 12.51 -25.47
C THR A 2 -44.02 12.29 -24.08
N ARG A 3 -44.89 11.88 -23.15
CA ARG A 3 -44.60 11.60 -21.75
C ARG A 3 -43.59 10.46 -21.64
N TRP A 4 -42.42 10.72 -21.10
CA TRP A 4 -41.57 9.72 -20.44
C TRP A 4 -41.76 9.90 -18.92
N ASN A 5 -42.71 9.16 -18.37
CA ASN A 5 -42.84 9.01 -16.94
C ASN A 5 -43.23 7.54 -16.67
N ARG A 6 -42.26 6.69 -16.45
CA ARG A 6 -42.38 5.49 -15.63
C ARG A 6 -41.08 5.34 -14.87
N GLY A 7 -41.06 5.85 -13.65
CA GLY A 7 -40.10 5.51 -12.66
C GLY A 7 -40.20 3.99 -12.38
N MET A 8 -39.28 3.21 -12.89
CA MET A 8 -38.95 1.93 -12.27
C MET A 8 -38.10 2.25 -11.05
N THR A 9 -38.71 2.29 -9.90
CA THR A 9 -38.01 2.00 -8.66
C THR A 9 -37.67 0.52 -8.72
N MET A 10 -36.49 0.20 -9.23
CA MET A 10 -35.90 -1.12 -8.97
C MET A 10 -35.74 -1.18 -7.44
N GLY A 11 -36.56 -1.97 -6.80
CA GLY A 11 -36.39 -2.27 -5.38
C GLY A 11 -35.01 -2.89 -5.20
N MET A 12 -34.26 -2.34 -4.27
CA MET A 12 -32.98 -2.91 -3.86
C MET A 12 -33.21 -4.36 -3.43
N SER A 13 -32.34 -5.28 -3.85
CA SER A 13 -32.39 -6.66 -3.35
C SER A 13 -32.10 -6.66 -1.84
N ASP A 14 -32.51 -7.73 -1.14
CA ASP A 14 -32.23 -7.87 0.30
C ASP A 14 -30.73 -7.81 0.60
N ASP A 15 -29.90 -8.30 -0.31
CA ASP A 15 -28.44 -8.26 -0.16
C ASP A 15 -27.89 -6.84 -0.42
N ASP A 16 -28.40 -6.12 -1.42
CA ASP A 16 -28.03 -4.71 -1.64
C ASP A 16 -28.44 -3.85 -0.44
N ALA A 17 -29.58 -4.14 0.19
CA ALA A 17 -30.03 -3.45 1.39
C ALA A 17 -29.09 -3.67 2.57
N LYS A 18 -28.61 -4.89 2.80
CA LYS A 18 -27.61 -5.21 3.83
C LYS A 18 -26.29 -4.50 3.60
N VAL A 19 -25.80 -4.51 2.35
CA VAL A 19 -24.58 -3.80 1.97
C VAL A 19 -24.72 -2.31 2.21
N HIS A 20 -25.85 -1.71 1.79
CA HIS A 20 -26.13 -0.29 2.02
C HIS A 20 -26.14 0.09 3.50
N ASP A 21 -26.79 -0.73 4.34
CA ASP A 21 -26.84 -0.50 5.78
C ASP A 21 -25.46 -0.65 6.45
N ALA A 22 -24.67 -1.61 5.99
CA ALA A 22 -23.28 -1.79 6.44
C ALA A 22 -22.41 -0.58 6.06
N LEU A 23 -22.52 -0.07 4.84
CA LEU A 23 -21.79 1.12 4.39
C LEU A 23 -22.22 2.39 5.17
N LYS A 24 -23.51 2.56 5.44
CA LYS A 24 -23.98 3.66 6.30
C LYS A 24 -23.49 3.56 7.74
N LYS A 25 -23.39 2.35 8.26
CA LYS A 25 -22.80 2.12 9.58
C LYS A 25 -21.32 2.50 9.56
N LEU A 26 -20.57 2.02 8.57
CA LEU A 26 -19.14 2.34 8.40
C LEU A 26 -18.91 3.86 8.27
N GLU A 27 -19.73 4.57 7.48
CA GLU A 27 -19.65 6.04 7.36
C GLU A 27 -19.83 6.74 8.71
N ARG A 28 -20.79 6.28 9.54
CA ARG A 28 -20.99 6.83 10.88
C ARG A 28 -19.82 6.53 11.81
N ASP A 29 -19.31 5.31 11.75
CA ASP A 29 -18.17 4.88 12.56
C ASP A 29 -16.93 5.71 12.20
N LEU A 30 -16.64 5.90 10.90
CA LEU A 30 -15.54 6.75 10.43
C LEU A 30 -15.68 8.21 10.89
N LYS A 31 -16.88 8.77 10.89
CA LYS A 31 -17.12 10.13 11.41
C LYS A 31 -16.84 10.26 12.91
N ASN A 32 -17.01 9.19 13.67
CA ASN A 32 -16.76 9.16 15.11
C ASN A 32 -15.29 8.95 15.47
N ILE A 33 -14.48 8.33 14.60
CA ILE A 33 -13.05 8.05 14.85
C ILE A 33 -12.10 9.07 14.20
N LYS A 34 -12.62 10.16 13.64
CA LYS A 34 -11.94 11.26 12.92
C LYS A 34 -10.81 11.79 13.75
N SER A 35 -10.13 11.63 14.49
CA SER A 35 -8.95 12.14 15.20
C SER A 35 -8.04 11.01 15.73
N SER A 36 -8.41 9.78 15.44
CA SER A 36 -7.63 8.65 15.88
C SER A 36 -6.30 8.63 15.14
N LYS A 37 -5.22 8.65 15.89
CA LYS A 37 -3.87 8.54 15.34
C LYS A 37 -3.64 7.12 14.84
N VAL A 38 -3.37 6.98 13.56
CA VAL A 38 -2.91 5.73 12.93
C VAL A 38 -1.42 5.87 12.65
N LEU A 39 -0.64 5.01 13.26
CA LEU A 39 0.80 4.98 13.07
C LEU A 39 1.11 3.98 11.96
N LEU A 40 1.80 4.45 10.92
CA LEU A 40 2.19 3.65 9.77
C LEU A 40 3.71 3.66 9.65
N VAL A 41 4.32 2.51 9.52
CA VAL A 41 5.75 2.38 9.26
C VAL A 41 5.98 1.45 8.08
N GLY A 42 6.88 1.84 7.17
CA GLY A 42 7.18 1.01 6.01
C GLY A 42 7.96 1.70 4.91
N ASP A 43 8.07 0.98 3.80
CA ASP A 43 8.80 1.45 2.63
C ASP A 43 8.00 2.53 1.90
N ILE A 44 8.69 3.61 1.53
CA ILE A 44 8.15 4.75 0.79
C ILE A 44 8.73 4.74 -0.61
N MET A 45 7.91 5.02 -1.61
CA MET A 45 8.35 5.10 -3.00
C MET A 45 7.50 6.09 -3.80
N MET A 46 7.97 6.44 -4.97
CA MET A 46 7.24 7.22 -5.96
C MET A 46 6.73 6.29 -7.06
N ASP A 47 5.47 6.38 -7.41
CA ASP A 47 4.89 5.78 -8.60
C ASP A 47 4.82 6.82 -9.72
N CYS A 48 5.43 6.53 -10.88
CA CYS A 48 5.42 7.40 -12.03
C CYS A 48 4.75 6.68 -13.20
N TYR A 49 3.82 7.35 -13.87
CA TYR A 49 3.11 6.84 -15.04
C TYR A 49 3.41 7.74 -16.23
N ILE A 50 4.04 7.19 -17.26
CA ILE A 50 4.34 7.90 -18.50
C ILE A 50 3.40 7.37 -19.58
N HIS A 51 2.48 8.22 -20.00
CA HIS A 51 1.48 7.93 -21.01
C HIS A 51 1.96 8.39 -22.39
N GLY A 52 1.60 7.64 -23.43
CA GLY A 52 1.99 8.06 -24.76
C GLY A 52 1.50 7.15 -25.89
N PHE A 53 1.91 7.51 -27.11
CA PHE A 53 1.63 6.69 -28.27
C PHE A 53 2.83 5.83 -28.66
N ALA A 54 2.59 4.53 -28.91
CA ALA A 54 3.59 3.55 -29.33
C ALA A 54 3.27 3.03 -30.75
N ASN A 55 3.25 3.93 -31.73
CA ASN A 55 2.86 3.62 -33.11
C ASN A 55 3.99 2.99 -33.92
N ASN A 56 5.25 3.21 -33.54
CA ASN A 56 6.42 2.84 -34.31
C ASN A 56 7.34 1.90 -33.51
N LEU A 57 8.11 1.11 -34.28
CA LEU A 57 9.24 0.36 -33.76
C LEU A 57 10.54 1.14 -34.00
N ASN A 58 11.52 0.92 -33.12
CA ASN A 58 12.86 1.45 -33.29
C ASN A 58 13.52 0.84 -34.56
N SER A 59 14.27 1.65 -35.33
CA SER A 59 14.92 1.20 -36.58
C SER A 59 16.05 0.20 -36.36
N ARG A 60 16.63 0.14 -35.17
CA ARG A 60 17.80 -0.72 -34.85
C ARG A 60 17.45 -1.95 -34.02
N ALA A 61 16.26 -2.01 -33.44
CA ALA A 61 15.80 -3.12 -32.60
C ALA A 61 14.25 -3.18 -32.64
N PRO A 62 13.64 -4.37 -32.58
CA PRO A 62 12.17 -4.53 -32.64
C PRO A 62 11.52 -4.17 -31.29
N VAL A 63 11.77 -2.96 -30.81
CA VAL A 63 11.21 -2.42 -29.57
C VAL A 63 10.28 -1.24 -29.87
N PRO A 64 9.17 -1.07 -29.17
CA PRO A 64 8.27 0.07 -29.36
C PRO A 64 8.97 1.39 -29.00
N VAL A 65 8.65 2.44 -29.75
CA VAL A 65 9.03 3.82 -29.45
C VAL A 65 7.84 4.51 -28.83
N LEU A 66 7.91 4.80 -27.53
CA LEU A 66 6.88 5.56 -26.83
C LEU A 66 7.13 7.06 -27.02
N LYS A 67 6.14 7.73 -27.59
CA LYS A 67 6.10 9.20 -27.65
C LYS A 67 5.25 9.70 -26.49
N GLU A 68 5.90 10.23 -25.47
CA GLU A 68 5.25 10.74 -24.27
C GLU A 68 4.24 11.85 -24.61
N THR A 69 3.06 11.78 -24.01
CA THR A 69 2.00 12.78 -24.09
C THR A 69 1.69 13.42 -22.76
N SER A 70 1.77 12.63 -21.68
CA SER A 70 1.62 13.12 -20.31
C SER A 70 2.43 12.25 -19.34
N ARG A 71 2.64 12.81 -18.15
CA ARG A 71 3.29 12.14 -17.02
C ARG A 71 2.51 12.46 -15.78
N ASP A 72 2.16 11.40 -15.04
CA ASP A 72 1.54 11.48 -13.73
C ASP A 72 2.48 10.89 -12.70
N VAL A 73 2.59 11.56 -11.56
CA VAL A 73 3.46 11.16 -10.45
C VAL A 73 2.60 11.05 -9.20
N ASP A 74 2.78 10.00 -8.43
CA ASP A 74 2.02 9.75 -7.24
C ASP A 74 2.88 9.10 -6.14
N VAL A 75 2.46 9.22 -4.89
CA VAL A 75 3.09 8.51 -3.78
C VAL A 75 2.68 7.04 -3.77
N GLY A 76 3.65 6.15 -3.51
CA GLY A 76 3.45 4.70 -3.53
C GLY A 76 3.72 4.02 -2.19
N ALA A 77 3.38 2.75 -2.11
CA ALA A 77 3.60 1.88 -0.94
C ALA A 77 3.02 2.48 0.37
N ALA A 78 3.79 2.56 1.44
CA ALA A 78 3.33 3.09 2.72
C ALA A 78 2.77 4.52 2.62
N ALA A 79 3.36 5.37 1.76
CA ALA A 79 2.88 6.74 1.56
C ALA A 79 1.47 6.77 0.92
N HIS A 80 1.19 5.89 -0.02
CA HIS A 80 -0.15 5.75 -0.61
C HIS A 80 -1.19 5.32 0.43
N VAL A 81 -0.83 4.39 1.33
CA VAL A 81 -1.71 3.95 2.43
C VAL A 81 -1.97 5.10 3.40
N ALA A 82 -0.94 5.86 3.78
CA ALA A 82 -1.07 7.02 4.67
C ALA A 82 -2.05 8.06 4.12
N ARG A 83 -1.90 8.42 2.84
CA ARG A 83 -2.81 9.32 2.13
C ARG A 83 -4.26 8.81 2.10
N GLY A 84 -4.42 7.51 1.81
CA GLY A 84 -5.75 6.87 1.81
C GLY A 84 -6.43 6.95 3.18
N LEU A 85 -5.69 6.74 4.26
CA LEU A 85 -6.20 6.86 5.63
C LEU A 85 -6.60 8.31 5.96
N ASP A 86 -5.77 9.28 5.56
CA ASP A 86 -6.06 10.69 5.80
C ASP A 86 -7.28 11.17 5.02
N SER A 87 -7.46 10.71 3.78
CA SER A 87 -8.66 10.98 2.96
C SER A 87 -9.96 10.45 3.59
N LEU A 88 -9.86 9.41 4.43
CA LEU A 88 -10.98 8.89 5.24
C LEU A 88 -11.21 9.70 6.51
N GLY A 89 -10.38 10.72 6.79
CA GLY A 89 -10.44 11.59 7.95
C GLY A 89 -9.77 11.02 9.20
N LEU A 90 -8.88 10.04 9.03
CA LEU A 90 -8.00 9.55 10.08
C LEU A 90 -6.74 10.43 10.14
N ASN A 91 -6.09 10.46 11.28
CA ASN A 91 -4.84 11.20 11.46
C ASN A 91 -3.65 10.25 11.24
N SER A 92 -3.16 10.15 10.01
CA SER A 92 -2.06 9.24 9.66
C SER A 92 -0.69 9.86 9.98
N HIS A 93 0.13 9.11 10.69
CA HIS A 93 1.52 9.43 11.00
C HIS A 93 2.43 8.44 10.30
N LEU A 94 3.09 8.88 9.24
CA LEU A 94 3.94 8.04 8.43
C LEU A 94 5.39 8.08 8.93
N HIS A 95 5.95 6.91 9.18
CA HIS A 95 7.34 6.68 9.51
C HIS A 95 8.01 5.86 8.41
N GLY A 96 9.09 6.35 7.86
CA GLY A 96 9.80 5.70 6.75
C GLY A 96 11.09 6.41 6.40
N ILE A 97 11.64 6.06 5.25
CA ILE A 97 12.91 6.61 4.76
C ILE A 97 12.77 6.97 3.29
N VAL A 98 13.27 8.16 2.93
CA VAL A 98 13.46 8.60 1.54
C VAL A 98 14.89 9.10 1.37
N GLY A 99 15.34 9.26 0.14
CA GLY A 99 16.60 9.91 -0.18
C GLY A 99 16.50 11.44 -0.16
N ASP A 100 17.64 12.12 -0.03
CA ASP A 100 17.78 13.56 -0.26
C ASP A 100 17.93 13.82 -1.76
N ASP A 101 16.86 13.54 -2.49
CA ASP A 101 16.76 13.70 -3.94
C ASP A 101 15.40 14.31 -4.34
N ASP A 102 15.28 14.72 -5.61
CA ASP A 102 14.07 15.36 -6.13
C ASP A 102 12.81 14.50 -5.90
N SER A 103 12.93 13.17 -5.97
CA SER A 103 11.81 12.24 -5.75
C SER A 103 11.41 12.20 -4.28
N GLY A 104 12.37 12.15 -3.37
CA GLY A 104 12.12 12.18 -1.93
C GLY A 104 11.46 13.49 -1.49
N LEU A 105 11.97 14.61 -1.96
CA LEU A 105 11.42 15.94 -1.67
C LEU A 105 9.99 16.07 -2.21
N SER A 106 9.75 15.63 -3.46
CA SER A 106 8.40 15.67 -4.05
C SER A 106 7.40 14.78 -3.29
N ILE A 107 7.83 13.63 -2.77
CA ILE A 107 6.97 12.78 -1.91
C ILE A 107 6.56 13.54 -0.64
N LEU A 108 7.52 14.20 0.02
CA LEU A 108 7.25 14.96 1.24
C LEU A 108 6.27 16.11 0.98
N GLU A 109 6.49 16.87 -0.09
CA GLU A 109 5.59 17.96 -0.52
C GLU A 109 4.16 17.45 -0.77
N MET A 110 4.00 16.38 -1.57
CA MET A 110 2.68 15.81 -1.86
C MET A 110 1.96 15.35 -0.59
N LEU A 111 2.67 14.70 0.34
CA LEU A 111 2.09 14.21 1.59
C LEU A 111 1.66 15.36 2.52
N GLU A 112 2.47 16.42 2.62
CA GLU A 112 2.17 17.59 3.43
C GLU A 112 0.98 18.38 2.88
N GLU A 113 0.87 18.54 1.57
CA GLU A 113 -0.29 19.17 0.91
C GLU A 113 -1.59 18.42 1.20
N GLU A 114 -1.53 17.11 1.37
CA GLU A 114 -2.67 16.24 1.68
C GLU A 114 -2.94 16.06 3.19
N GLY A 115 -2.12 16.67 4.06
CA GLY A 115 -2.31 16.69 5.52
C GLY A 115 -1.68 15.52 6.28
N VAL A 116 -0.96 14.62 5.60
CA VAL A 116 -0.25 13.49 6.23
C VAL A 116 0.88 14.00 7.10
N GLN A 117 1.01 13.44 8.31
CA GLN A 117 2.12 13.78 9.20
C GLN A 117 3.41 13.11 8.78
N THR A 118 4.36 13.90 8.27
CA THR A 118 5.64 13.45 7.67
C THR A 118 6.82 13.50 8.61
N SER A 119 6.66 14.04 9.83
CA SER A 119 7.74 14.20 10.82
C SER A 119 8.45 12.89 11.22
N GLY A 120 7.83 11.75 10.95
CA GLY A 120 8.41 10.42 11.13
C GLY A 120 9.30 9.96 9.97
N ILE A 121 9.30 10.65 8.83
CA ILE A 121 10.10 10.28 7.66
C ILE A 121 11.53 10.80 7.84
N ALA A 122 12.51 9.92 7.65
CA ALA A 122 13.92 10.27 7.64
C ALA A 122 14.39 10.51 6.19
N VAL A 123 15.15 11.59 5.97
CA VAL A 123 15.79 11.89 4.69
C VAL A 123 17.27 11.51 4.81
N LEU A 124 17.76 10.68 3.90
CA LEU A 124 19.16 10.21 3.90
C LEU A 124 19.91 10.76 2.69
N GLU A 125 21.02 11.50 2.94
CA GLU A 125 21.83 12.18 1.91
C GLU A 125 22.41 11.23 0.86
N ASP A 126 22.86 10.03 1.27
CA ASP A 126 23.52 9.06 0.39
C ASP A 126 22.58 7.97 -0.11
N ARG A 127 21.26 8.23 -0.16
CA ARG A 127 20.28 7.24 -0.60
C ARG A 127 19.45 7.75 -1.77
N THR A 128 19.19 6.87 -2.72
CA THR A 128 18.24 7.15 -3.82
C THR A 128 16.84 6.72 -3.41
N THR A 129 15.88 7.63 -3.56
CA THR A 129 14.46 7.31 -3.36
C THR A 129 13.98 6.33 -4.42
N THR A 130 13.28 5.29 -3.99
CA THR A 130 12.71 4.30 -4.91
C THR A 130 11.65 4.92 -5.81
N VAL A 131 11.81 4.75 -7.13
CA VAL A 131 10.84 5.20 -8.15
C VAL A 131 10.44 4.04 -9.04
N LYS A 132 9.13 3.83 -9.19
CA LYS A 132 8.57 2.80 -10.08
C LYS A 132 7.86 3.44 -11.26
N THR A 133 8.55 3.50 -12.40
CA THR A 133 8.03 4.11 -13.62
C THR A 133 7.33 3.08 -14.49
N ARG A 134 6.08 3.36 -14.84
CA ARG A 134 5.27 2.55 -15.77
C ARG A 134 5.10 3.30 -17.07
N LEU A 135 5.61 2.72 -18.15
CA LEU A 135 5.45 3.24 -19.53
C LEU A 135 4.18 2.64 -20.13
N LEU A 136 3.19 3.48 -20.35
CA LEU A 136 1.87 3.13 -20.85
C LEU A 136 1.71 3.60 -22.29
N GLY A 137 1.52 2.67 -23.20
CA GLY A 137 1.40 2.97 -24.64
C GLY A 137 0.02 2.69 -25.18
N ALA A 138 -0.53 3.65 -25.93
CA ALA A 138 -1.70 3.47 -26.79
C ALA A 138 -1.32 3.48 -28.25
N ARG A 139 -2.20 3.00 -29.13
CA ARG A 139 -2.12 3.24 -30.56
C ARG A 139 -3.03 4.41 -30.92
N GLU A 140 -2.49 5.36 -31.67
CA GLU A 140 -3.25 6.49 -32.19
C GLU A 140 -4.42 5.99 -33.06
N GLY A 141 -5.63 6.45 -32.75
CA GLY A 141 -6.86 6.01 -33.45
C GLY A 141 -7.57 4.77 -32.88
N LEU A 142 -6.99 4.06 -31.91
CA LEU A 142 -7.68 3.00 -31.15
C LEU A 142 -8.17 3.57 -29.82
N VAL A 143 -9.46 3.80 -29.71
CA VAL A 143 -10.10 4.51 -28.57
C VAL A 143 -10.09 3.72 -27.25
N LYS A 144 -9.60 2.50 -27.20
CA LYS A 144 -9.62 1.69 -25.96
C LYS A 144 -8.30 0.98 -25.70
N GLY A 145 -7.69 1.35 -24.59
CA GLY A 145 -6.74 0.54 -23.83
C GLY A 145 -5.28 0.94 -24.02
N GLU A 146 -4.81 1.75 -23.10
CA GLU A 146 -3.38 1.81 -22.83
C GLU A 146 -2.89 0.45 -22.34
N GLN A 147 -1.70 0.05 -22.79
CA GLN A 147 -1.04 -1.18 -22.37
C GLN A 147 0.27 -0.84 -21.67
N LEU A 148 0.54 -1.52 -20.58
CA LEU A 148 1.84 -1.44 -19.94
C LEU A 148 2.90 -2.04 -20.89
N LEU A 149 3.80 -1.20 -21.38
CA LEU A 149 4.89 -1.59 -22.27
C LEU A 149 6.12 -2.03 -21.49
N LEU A 150 6.43 -1.29 -20.42
CA LEU A 150 7.60 -1.53 -19.57
C LEU A 150 7.36 -0.95 -18.19
N ARG A 151 7.88 -1.60 -17.17
CA ARG A 151 8.13 -1.01 -15.86
C ARG A 151 9.64 -0.82 -15.69
N TRP A 152 10.04 0.39 -15.36
CA TRP A 152 11.41 0.77 -15.08
C TRP A 152 11.49 1.22 -13.63
N ASP A 153 12.26 0.49 -12.83
CA ASP A 153 12.42 0.75 -11.40
C ASP A 153 13.81 1.35 -11.16
N ILE A 154 13.85 2.38 -10.34
CA ILE A 154 15.06 2.93 -9.74
C ILE A 154 14.97 2.54 -8.27
N GLU A 155 15.91 1.73 -7.82
CA GLU A 155 16.00 1.25 -6.43
C GLU A 155 17.44 1.37 -5.97
N ASP A 156 17.63 1.68 -4.69
CA ASP A 156 18.95 1.66 -4.07
C ASP A 156 19.16 0.30 -3.43
N ASP A 157 20.10 -0.47 -3.99
CA ASP A 157 20.44 -1.81 -3.50
C ASP A 157 21.36 -1.78 -2.26
N THR A 158 21.84 -0.59 -1.85
CA THR A 158 22.67 -0.48 -0.65
C THR A 158 21.81 -0.65 0.59
N PRO A 159 22.27 -1.42 1.59
CA PRO A 159 21.55 -1.55 2.84
C PRO A 159 21.37 -0.19 3.52
N ILE A 160 20.19 0.04 4.08
CA ILE A 160 19.96 1.22 4.91
C ILE A 160 20.89 1.12 6.14
N PRO A 161 21.60 2.20 6.52
CA PRO A 161 22.45 2.17 7.71
C PRO A 161 21.67 1.74 8.97
N ASP A 162 22.24 0.82 9.74
CA ASP A 162 21.61 0.30 10.96
C ASP A 162 21.24 1.41 11.95
N SER A 163 22.05 2.47 12.02
CA SER A 163 21.77 3.65 12.86
C SER A 163 20.50 4.38 12.43
N ALA A 164 20.25 4.48 11.13
CA ALA A 164 19.03 5.11 10.60
C ALA A 164 17.79 4.28 10.90
N ILE A 165 17.88 2.95 10.68
CA ILE A 165 16.79 2.02 11.03
C ILE A 165 16.51 2.07 12.53
N THR A 166 17.56 1.96 13.38
CA THR A 166 17.39 2.00 14.84
C THR A 166 16.72 3.30 15.29
N SER A 167 17.17 4.44 14.77
CA SER A 167 16.56 5.73 15.07
C SER A 167 15.09 5.81 14.64
N LEU A 168 14.76 5.30 13.46
CA LEU A 168 13.39 5.23 12.96
C LEU A 168 12.50 4.36 13.86
N ILE A 169 12.96 3.15 14.19
CA ILE A 169 12.21 2.20 15.00
C ILE A 169 11.96 2.76 16.40
N GLU A 170 12.97 3.33 17.08
CA GLU A 170 12.79 3.89 18.41
C GLU A 170 11.82 5.09 18.42
N ARG A 171 11.90 5.99 17.44
CA ARG A 171 10.90 7.08 17.28
C ARG A 171 9.49 6.53 17.04
N THR A 172 9.38 5.43 16.30
CA THR A 172 8.10 4.77 16.08
C THR A 172 7.59 4.15 17.38
N VAL A 173 8.45 3.45 18.13
CA VAL A 173 8.14 2.88 19.44
C VAL A 173 7.58 3.91 20.42
N GLU A 174 8.19 5.09 20.50
CA GLU A 174 7.71 6.20 21.35
C GLU A 174 6.29 6.68 20.98
N SER A 175 5.91 6.51 19.72
CA SER A 175 4.61 6.92 19.19
C SER A 175 3.49 5.90 19.40
N ILE A 176 3.82 4.62 19.61
CA ILE A 176 2.84 3.51 19.71
C ILE A 176 1.83 3.71 20.85
N PRO A 177 2.20 4.10 22.09
CA PRO A 177 1.25 4.17 23.21
C PRO A 177 0.07 5.13 22.99
N ASN A 178 0.26 6.12 22.11
CA ASN A 178 -0.74 7.14 21.79
C ASN A 178 -1.43 6.90 20.43
N SER A 179 -1.29 5.70 19.88
CA SER A 179 -1.85 5.33 18.59
C SER A 179 -3.01 4.35 18.75
N SER A 180 -4.02 4.48 17.88
CA SER A 180 -5.17 3.58 17.85
C SER A 180 -4.89 2.29 17.07
N CYS A 181 -3.87 2.32 16.19
CA CYS A 181 -3.44 1.21 15.38
C CYS A 181 -2.01 1.43 14.91
N LEU A 182 -1.26 0.34 14.76
CA LEU A 182 0.03 0.30 14.07
C LEU A 182 -0.12 -0.48 12.76
N ILE A 183 0.33 0.11 11.65
CA ILE A 183 0.37 -0.55 10.34
C ILE A 183 1.83 -0.76 9.92
N LEU A 184 2.15 -1.99 9.52
CA LEU A 184 3.45 -2.39 8.97
C LEU A 184 3.28 -2.62 7.46
N SER A 185 3.87 -1.73 6.64
CA SER A 185 3.81 -1.81 5.16
C SER A 185 5.18 -2.20 4.61
N ASP A 186 5.40 -3.51 4.45
CA ASP A 186 6.69 -4.11 4.10
C ASP A 186 6.75 -4.49 2.62
N TYR A 187 7.41 -3.66 1.83
CA TYR A 187 7.69 -3.92 0.41
C TYR A 187 9.07 -4.56 0.18
N GLY A 188 9.82 -4.81 1.26
CA GLY A 188 11.12 -5.47 1.22
C GLY A 188 12.26 -4.56 0.73
N LEU A 189 12.13 -3.25 0.90
CA LEU A 189 13.18 -2.26 0.60
C LEU A 189 14.07 -1.93 1.81
N GLY A 190 13.82 -2.57 2.95
CA GLY A 190 14.73 -2.57 4.09
C GLY A 190 14.36 -1.65 5.25
N VAL A 191 13.30 -0.87 5.16
CA VAL A 191 12.82 -0.02 6.29
C VAL A 191 12.41 -0.89 7.47
N LEU A 192 11.74 -2.00 7.21
CA LEU A 192 11.39 -3.01 8.22
C LEU A 192 12.38 -4.17 8.15
N ASN A 193 13.37 -4.20 9.06
CA ASN A 193 14.19 -5.37 9.28
C ASN A 193 13.56 -6.30 10.35
N ASP A 194 14.12 -7.49 10.52
CA ASP A 194 13.56 -8.51 11.43
C ASP A 194 13.46 -8.02 12.86
N GLN A 195 14.53 -7.42 13.38
CA GLN A 195 14.58 -6.91 14.77
C GLN A 195 13.63 -5.72 14.97
N GLY A 196 13.56 -4.82 14.01
CA GLY A 196 12.67 -3.66 14.05
C GLY A 196 11.20 -4.07 14.05
N ALA A 197 10.81 -4.98 13.17
CA ALA A 197 9.44 -5.49 13.12
C ALA A 197 9.05 -6.20 14.41
N GLU A 198 9.90 -7.08 14.93
CA GLU A 198 9.69 -7.76 16.23
C GLU A 198 9.52 -6.75 17.37
N ARG A 199 10.40 -5.75 17.45
CA ARG A 199 10.36 -4.69 18.47
C ARG A 199 9.04 -3.91 18.43
N LEU A 200 8.61 -3.48 17.23
CA LEU A 200 7.37 -2.74 17.04
C LEU A 200 6.14 -3.56 17.46
N ILE A 201 6.05 -4.81 17.03
CA ILE A 201 4.94 -5.71 17.36
C ILE A 201 4.91 -5.98 18.89
N GLN A 202 6.07 -6.20 19.50
CA GLN A 202 6.16 -6.43 20.95
C GLN A 202 5.64 -5.23 21.74
N VAL A 203 6.06 -4.00 21.38
CA VAL A 203 5.62 -2.79 22.08
C VAL A 203 4.14 -2.53 21.84
N ALA A 204 3.64 -2.73 20.62
CA ALA A 204 2.22 -2.59 20.32
C ALA A 204 1.36 -3.54 21.18
N LYS A 205 1.78 -4.80 21.31
CA LYS A 205 1.12 -5.79 22.21
C LYS A 205 1.12 -5.33 23.67
N GLN A 206 2.24 -4.80 24.19
CA GLN A 206 2.34 -4.29 25.56
C GLN A 206 1.36 -3.16 25.86
N HIS A 207 1.06 -2.33 24.84
CA HIS A 207 0.14 -1.21 24.95
C HIS A 207 -1.28 -1.50 24.43
N ASN A 208 -1.58 -2.76 24.08
CA ASN A 208 -2.86 -3.16 23.49
C ASN A 208 -3.22 -2.38 22.22
N VAL A 209 -2.23 -1.98 21.44
CA VAL A 209 -2.41 -1.34 20.14
C VAL A 209 -2.47 -2.44 19.07
N PRO A 210 -3.58 -2.55 18.32
CA PRO A 210 -3.71 -3.55 17.27
C PRO A 210 -2.70 -3.31 16.14
N VAL A 211 -2.16 -4.40 15.60
CA VAL A 211 -1.18 -4.37 14.50
C VAL A 211 -1.78 -4.96 13.24
N ILE A 212 -1.70 -4.20 12.14
CA ILE A 212 -2.06 -4.64 10.80
C ILE A 212 -0.77 -4.72 9.98
N ALA A 213 -0.56 -5.81 9.24
CA ALA A 213 0.60 -5.97 8.37
C ALA A 213 0.18 -6.22 6.93
N ASP A 214 0.87 -5.57 6.00
CA ASP A 214 0.86 -5.84 4.55
C ASP A 214 2.28 -6.26 4.14
N PRO A 215 2.64 -7.55 4.38
CA PRO A 215 3.98 -8.03 4.14
C PRO A 215 4.16 -8.52 2.71
N LYS A 216 5.34 -8.29 2.15
CA LYS A 216 5.80 -9.03 0.97
C LYS A 216 6.04 -10.51 1.35
N LEU A 217 5.83 -11.44 0.41
CA LEU A 217 5.98 -12.88 0.69
C LEU A 217 7.36 -13.27 1.24
N THR A 218 8.41 -12.53 0.88
CA THR A 218 9.78 -12.72 1.39
C THR A 218 9.96 -12.23 2.83
N GLY A 219 9.04 -11.42 3.34
CA GLY A 219 9.06 -10.81 4.66
C GLY A 219 7.98 -11.33 5.62
N LEU A 220 7.30 -12.43 5.31
CA LEU A 220 6.19 -12.94 6.13
C LEU A 220 6.57 -13.16 7.60
N HIS A 221 7.78 -13.61 7.87
CA HIS A 221 8.27 -13.83 9.23
C HIS A 221 8.30 -12.56 10.08
N ARG A 222 8.40 -11.38 9.46
CA ARG A 222 8.35 -10.08 10.14
C ARG A 222 6.95 -9.69 10.62
N SER A 223 5.93 -10.43 10.22
CA SER A 223 4.55 -10.23 10.70
C SER A 223 4.12 -11.22 11.77
N GLN A 224 5.06 -11.95 12.40
CA GLN A 224 4.77 -12.94 13.43
C GLN A 224 3.96 -12.34 14.59
N GLY A 225 2.78 -12.91 14.85
CA GLY A 225 1.92 -12.55 15.99
C GLY A 225 1.17 -11.24 15.86
N VAL A 226 0.99 -10.70 14.65
CA VAL A 226 0.15 -9.51 14.43
C VAL A 226 -1.34 -9.85 14.47
N ASP A 227 -2.19 -8.82 14.62
CA ASP A 227 -3.63 -9.03 14.70
C ASP A 227 -4.26 -9.27 13.32
N TRP A 228 -3.84 -8.51 12.31
CA TRP A 228 -4.37 -8.59 10.95
C TRP A 228 -3.27 -8.64 9.92
N VAL A 229 -3.43 -9.50 8.94
CA VAL A 229 -2.56 -9.54 7.76
C VAL A 229 -3.39 -9.39 6.50
N LEU A 230 -2.94 -8.51 5.60
CA LEU A 230 -3.52 -8.33 4.27
C LEU A 230 -2.74 -9.20 3.28
N PHE A 231 -3.46 -9.91 2.45
CA PHE A 231 -2.88 -10.80 1.45
C PHE A 231 -3.62 -10.68 0.13
N GLN A 232 -2.90 -10.63 -0.97
CA GLN A 232 -3.51 -10.76 -2.28
C GLN A 232 -3.78 -12.25 -2.59
N SER A 233 -4.87 -12.55 -3.31
CA SER A 233 -5.23 -13.91 -3.72
C SER A 233 -4.09 -14.64 -4.45
N LYS A 234 -3.32 -13.92 -5.29
CA LYS A 234 -2.11 -14.47 -5.94
C LYS A 234 -1.04 -14.89 -4.95
N GLY A 235 -0.86 -14.12 -3.88
CA GLY A 235 0.07 -14.44 -2.80
C GLY A 235 -0.36 -15.70 -2.05
N LEU A 236 -1.65 -15.80 -1.73
CA LEU A 236 -2.22 -16.99 -1.09
C LEU A 236 -2.04 -18.24 -1.97
N GLU A 237 -2.28 -18.16 -3.27
CA GLU A 237 -2.10 -19.28 -4.18
C GLU A 237 -0.63 -19.74 -4.26
N LEU A 238 0.33 -18.82 -4.24
CA LEU A 238 1.76 -19.16 -4.17
C LEU A 238 2.08 -19.87 -2.84
N MET A 239 1.56 -19.38 -1.72
CA MET A 239 1.75 -20.02 -0.42
C MET A 239 1.05 -21.37 -0.34
N ARG A 240 -0.14 -21.51 -0.91
CA ARG A 240 -0.85 -22.80 -1.00
C ARG A 240 0.04 -23.89 -1.62
N ARG A 241 0.68 -23.57 -2.75
CA ARG A 241 1.60 -24.49 -3.43
C ARG A 241 2.83 -24.79 -2.60
N ARG A 242 3.40 -23.77 -1.96
CA ARG A 242 4.62 -23.90 -1.13
C ARG A 242 4.38 -24.73 0.12
N LEU A 243 3.21 -24.60 0.74
CA LEU A 243 2.81 -25.34 1.93
C LEU A 243 2.27 -26.76 1.61
N GLY A 244 2.04 -27.09 0.33
CA GLY A 244 1.43 -28.34 -0.09
C GLY A 244 -0.06 -28.46 0.28
N ALA A 245 -0.73 -27.33 0.53
CA ALA A 245 -2.14 -27.29 0.87
C ALA A 245 -3.03 -27.59 -0.36
N THR A 246 -4.13 -28.27 -0.13
CA THR A 246 -5.07 -28.68 -1.19
C THR A 246 -5.94 -27.50 -1.63
N THR A 247 -6.34 -26.65 -0.70
CA THR A 247 -7.23 -25.50 -0.94
C THR A 247 -6.63 -24.20 -0.41
N GLY A 248 -7.12 -23.05 -0.91
CA GLY A 248 -6.76 -21.74 -0.36
C GLY A 248 -7.16 -21.60 1.12
N ALA A 249 -8.31 -22.15 1.51
CA ALA A 249 -8.76 -22.12 2.91
C ALA A 249 -7.82 -22.92 3.84
N GLU A 250 -7.33 -24.07 3.38
CA GLU A 250 -6.33 -24.86 4.12
C GLU A 250 -5.01 -24.10 4.26
N ALA A 251 -4.53 -23.48 3.18
CA ALA A 251 -3.34 -22.65 3.23
C ALA A 251 -3.49 -21.45 4.17
N ALA A 252 -4.65 -20.79 4.16
CA ALA A 252 -4.95 -19.69 5.05
C ALA A 252 -4.94 -20.13 6.52
N ALA A 253 -5.54 -21.28 6.85
CA ALA A 253 -5.53 -21.85 8.21
C ALA A 253 -4.09 -22.16 8.67
N MET A 254 -3.28 -22.79 7.81
CA MET A 254 -1.87 -23.07 8.11
C MET A 254 -1.07 -21.80 8.35
N LEU A 255 -1.29 -20.74 7.53
CA LEU A 255 -0.60 -19.45 7.70
C LEU A 255 -0.99 -18.76 9.01
N LEU A 256 -2.27 -18.77 9.37
CA LEU A 256 -2.76 -18.21 10.63
C LEU A 256 -2.09 -18.90 11.82
N GLU A 257 -2.07 -20.23 11.83
CA GLU A 257 -1.48 -21.01 12.92
C GLU A 257 0.05 -20.84 13.00
N THR A 258 0.75 -21.00 11.86
CA THR A 258 2.21 -20.94 11.81
C THR A 258 2.77 -19.60 12.24
N ASN A 259 2.07 -18.49 11.90
CA ASN A 259 2.54 -17.13 12.15
C ASN A 259 1.86 -16.47 13.35
N ASP A 260 1.01 -17.18 14.09
CA ASP A 260 0.23 -16.62 15.21
C ASP A 260 -0.54 -15.35 14.83
N TRP A 261 -1.15 -15.35 13.63
CA TRP A 261 -2.00 -14.25 13.17
C TRP A 261 -3.43 -14.46 13.66
N LYS A 262 -4.10 -13.39 14.10
CA LYS A 262 -5.51 -13.51 14.53
C LYS A 262 -6.46 -13.52 13.34
N HIS A 263 -6.16 -12.71 12.31
CA HIS A 263 -7.01 -12.53 11.14
C HIS A 263 -6.17 -12.44 9.87
N LEU A 264 -6.65 -13.06 8.81
CA LEU A 264 -6.09 -12.98 7.46
C LEU A 264 -7.18 -12.47 6.51
N LEU A 265 -6.95 -11.29 5.92
CA LEU A 265 -7.83 -10.70 4.92
C LEU A 265 -7.26 -10.96 3.53
N ILE A 266 -8.03 -11.66 2.70
CA ILE A 266 -7.65 -11.95 1.32
C ILE A 266 -8.34 -10.95 0.39
N LEU A 267 -7.54 -10.26 -0.42
CA LEU A 267 -8.01 -9.29 -1.41
C LEU A 267 -8.04 -9.95 -2.79
N GLU A 268 -9.23 -10.08 -3.37
CA GLU A 268 -9.45 -10.74 -4.67
C GLU A 268 -9.65 -9.77 -5.84
N GLY A 269 -9.30 -8.50 -5.66
CA GLY A 269 -9.41 -7.48 -6.69
C GLY A 269 -10.87 -7.13 -6.99
N GLN A 270 -11.31 -7.36 -8.24
CA GLN A 270 -12.68 -7.02 -8.65
C GLN A 270 -13.75 -7.95 -8.07
N ASP A 271 -13.35 -9.10 -7.56
CA ASP A 271 -14.26 -10.14 -7.05
C ASP A 271 -14.45 -10.04 -5.52
N GLY A 272 -13.75 -9.12 -4.85
CA GLY A 272 -13.90 -8.88 -3.41
C GLY A 272 -12.61 -8.70 -2.63
#